data_cc753e3a1289d2b2b8dc3d186ce73471
#
_entry.id   cc753e3a1289d2b2b8dc3d186ce73471
#
_cell.length_a   1.000
_cell.length_b   1.000
_cell.length_c   1.000
_cell.angle_alpha   90.00
_cell.angle_beta   90.00
_cell.angle_gamma   90.00
#
_symmetry.space_group_name_H-M   'P 1'
#
loop_
_entity.id
_entity.type
_entity.pdbx_description
1 polymer ?
#
loop_
_entity_poly.entity_id
_entity_poly.type
_entity_poly.pdbx_seq_one_letter_code
_entity_poly.pdbx_strand_id
1 'polypeptide(L)'
;EGYVNKRNEILGKLDDIDTGSANQVYSELRALKVDLSFAIGGIKNHEIYFEHLGGGGGDPEGVIGDLIERDFGSFQAWRTDLKATGMAGRGWAWTAYDWDEGRLFNYVGDAQNTFPIWNATPLVALDVYEHAYFLDYQTDRASYIEAFFNNLDWDVVNDWAQQYQIRP
;
A
#
# COMPACT_ATOMS: atom_id res chain seq x y z
N GLU A 1 -3.48 -11.97 10.89
CA GLU A 1 -2.88 -13.20 11.49
C GLU A 1 -2.24 -14.10 10.44
N GLY A 2 -2.87 -14.38 9.29
CA GLY A 2 -2.36 -15.31 8.27
C GLY A 2 -0.94 -14.99 7.79
N TYR A 3 -0.66 -13.76 7.40
CA TYR A 3 0.68 -13.35 6.96
C TYR A 3 1.73 -13.38 8.06
N VAL A 4 1.35 -13.06 9.31
CA VAL A 4 2.26 -13.16 10.47
C VAL A 4 2.68 -14.60 10.73
N ASN A 5 1.71 -15.51 10.73
CA ASN A 5 1.97 -16.95 10.90
C ASN A 5 2.85 -17.49 9.77
N LYS A 6 2.55 -17.10 8.52
CA LYS A 6 3.34 -17.52 7.35
C LYS A 6 4.77 -17.00 7.38
N ARG A 7 4.96 -15.72 7.73
CA ARG A 7 6.30 -15.14 7.94
C ARG A 7 7.10 -15.94 8.97
N ASN A 8 6.50 -16.25 10.11
CA ASN A 8 7.18 -16.98 11.20
C ASN A 8 7.53 -18.41 10.78
N GLU A 9 6.63 -19.12 10.08
CA GLU A 9 6.90 -20.43 9.48
C GLU A 9 8.10 -20.39 8.53
N ILE A 10 8.13 -19.41 7.63
CA ILE A 10 9.20 -19.25 6.64
C ILE A 10 10.54 -18.95 7.33
N LEU A 11 10.55 -18.07 8.34
CA LEU A 11 11.77 -17.78 9.11
C LEU A 11 12.32 -19.02 9.75
N GLY A 12 11.48 -19.86 10.39
CA GLY A 12 11.91 -21.13 10.97
C GLY A 12 12.51 -22.11 9.94
N LYS A 13 11.96 -22.15 8.72
CA LYS A 13 12.52 -22.97 7.63
C LYS A 13 13.86 -22.45 7.12
N LEU A 14 14.06 -21.14 7.15
CA LEU A 14 15.31 -20.52 6.68
C LEU A 14 16.50 -20.77 7.63
N ASP A 15 16.26 -21.09 8.91
CA ASP A 15 17.32 -21.35 9.88
C ASP A 15 18.14 -22.61 9.51
N ASP A 16 17.52 -23.61 8.90
CA ASP A 16 18.14 -24.89 8.53
C ASP A 16 18.34 -25.07 7.01
N ILE A 17 18.15 -24.04 6.21
CA ILE A 17 18.16 -24.14 4.74
C ILE A 17 19.56 -24.38 4.18
N ASP A 18 19.69 -25.31 3.21
CA ASP A 18 20.92 -25.49 2.45
C ASP A 18 21.17 -24.30 1.50
N THR A 19 22.05 -23.40 1.91
CA THR A 19 22.46 -22.25 1.08
C THR A 19 23.40 -22.64 -0.07
N GLY A 20 24.05 -23.81 0.01
CA GLY A 20 24.98 -24.28 -1.03
C GLY A 20 24.28 -24.72 -2.31
N SER A 21 22.99 -25.08 -2.23
CA SER A 21 22.15 -25.44 -3.39
C SER A 21 21.45 -24.24 -4.04
N ALA A 22 21.74 -23.01 -3.59
CA ALA A 22 21.06 -21.81 -4.07
C ALA A 22 21.23 -21.62 -5.60
N ASN A 23 20.10 -21.43 -6.28
CA ASN A 23 20.07 -21.09 -7.71
C ASN A 23 18.81 -20.27 -8.03
N GLN A 24 18.76 -19.69 -9.23
CA GLN A 24 17.74 -18.73 -9.62
C GLN A 24 16.42 -19.35 -10.10
N VAL A 25 16.30 -20.66 -10.20
CA VAL A 25 15.12 -21.34 -10.77
C VAL A 25 14.45 -22.27 -9.76
N TYR A 26 15.14 -23.31 -9.28
CA TYR A 26 14.57 -24.40 -8.47
C TYR A 26 15.13 -24.45 -7.05
N SER A 27 15.64 -23.36 -6.53
CA SER A 27 16.18 -23.30 -5.19
C SER A 27 15.06 -23.10 -4.15
N GLU A 28 15.04 -23.96 -3.14
CA GLU A 28 14.13 -23.80 -1.98
C GLU A 28 14.39 -22.47 -1.28
N LEU A 29 15.67 -22.11 -1.12
CA LEU A 29 16.06 -20.80 -0.58
C LEU A 29 15.39 -19.65 -1.34
N ARG A 30 15.42 -19.70 -2.69
CA ARG A 30 14.77 -18.65 -3.50
C ARG A 30 13.26 -18.61 -3.25
N ALA A 31 12.59 -19.74 -3.25
CA ALA A 31 11.15 -19.81 -3.00
C ALA A 31 10.80 -19.22 -1.63
N LEU A 32 11.49 -19.63 -0.57
CA LEU A 32 11.26 -19.09 0.78
C LEU A 32 11.56 -17.58 0.89
N LYS A 33 12.62 -17.07 0.23
CA LYS A 33 12.92 -15.63 0.24
C LYS A 33 11.87 -14.80 -0.51
N VAL A 34 11.31 -15.30 -1.61
CA VAL A 34 10.21 -14.66 -2.34
C VAL A 34 8.94 -14.66 -1.47
N ASP A 35 8.58 -15.83 -0.90
CA ASP A 35 7.42 -15.95 -0.01
C ASP A 35 7.55 -15.10 1.25
N LEU A 36 8.77 -14.97 1.79
CA LEU A 36 9.03 -14.10 2.94
C LEU A 36 8.73 -12.63 2.60
N SER A 37 9.21 -12.16 1.46
CA SER A 37 8.94 -10.77 1.03
C SER A 37 7.44 -10.53 0.80
N PHE A 38 6.73 -11.52 0.26
CA PHE A 38 5.27 -11.46 0.09
C PHE A 38 4.56 -11.39 1.44
N ALA A 39 4.95 -12.24 2.40
CA ALA A 39 4.35 -12.25 3.73
C ALA A 39 4.62 -10.94 4.51
N ILE A 40 5.84 -10.41 4.44
CA ILE A 40 6.19 -9.12 5.06
C ILE A 40 5.42 -7.97 4.42
N GLY A 41 5.36 -7.92 3.09
CA GLY A 41 4.56 -6.94 2.37
C GLY A 41 3.09 -7.02 2.76
N GLY A 42 2.53 -8.26 2.81
CA GLY A 42 1.16 -8.48 3.24
C GLY A 42 0.86 -7.95 4.65
N ILE A 43 1.80 -8.09 5.59
CA ILE A 43 1.65 -7.50 6.94
C ILE A 43 1.63 -5.97 6.84
N LYS A 44 2.68 -5.38 6.29
CA LYS A 44 2.88 -3.92 6.28
C LYS A 44 1.81 -3.17 5.47
N ASN A 45 1.43 -3.71 4.32
CA ASN A 45 0.41 -3.08 3.47
C ASN A 45 -0.94 -3.02 4.20
N HIS A 46 -1.33 -4.11 4.87
CA HIS A 46 -2.59 -4.13 5.63
C HIS A 46 -2.52 -3.32 6.93
N GLU A 47 -1.36 -3.20 7.58
CA GLU A 47 -1.19 -2.28 8.71
C GLU A 47 -1.49 -0.85 8.28
N ILE A 48 -0.90 -0.36 7.19
CA ILE A 48 -1.19 0.96 6.62
C ILE A 48 -2.69 1.08 6.26
N TYR A 49 -3.23 0.08 5.52
CA TYR A 49 -4.62 0.10 5.07
C TYR A 49 -5.62 0.21 6.22
N PHE A 50 -5.49 -0.60 7.25
CA PHE A 50 -6.43 -0.58 8.36
C PHE A 50 -6.24 0.61 9.29
N GLU A 51 -5.03 1.14 9.42
CA GLU A 51 -4.74 2.23 10.35
C GLU A 51 -5.34 3.56 9.87
N HIS A 52 -5.36 3.81 8.55
CA HIS A 52 -5.91 5.05 7.99
C HIS A 52 -7.37 4.94 7.53
N LEU A 53 -8.11 3.90 7.96
CA LEU A 53 -9.55 3.76 7.75
C LEU A 53 -10.33 4.02 9.03
N GLY A 54 -11.60 4.37 8.86
CA GLY A 54 -12.52 4.64 9.98
C GLY A 54 -12.72 6.13 10.26
N GLY A 55 -12.18 6.98 9.40
CA GLY A 55 -12.45 8.43 9.40
C GLY A 55 -13.74 8.82 8.70
N GLY A 56 -13.91 10.11 8.49
CA GLY A 56 -15.08 10.70 7.82
C GLY A 56 -14.90 11.01 6.35
N GLY A 57 -13.74 10.67 5.76
CA GLY A 57 -13.39 11.07 4.39
C GLY A 57 -13.33 12.59 4.23
N GLY A 58 -13.84 13.08 3.09
CA GLY A 58 -13.82 14.51 2.76
C GLY A 58 -12.47 14.99 2.24
N ASP A 59 -12.35 16.30 2.07
CA ASP A 59 -11.12 16.94 1.60
C ASP A 59 -10.12 17.03 2.77
N PRO A 60 -8.87 16.58 2.59
CA PRO A 60 -7.87 16.68 3.64
C PRO A 60 -7.46 18.12 3.93
N GLU A 61 -7.22 18.41 5.19
CA GLU A 61 -6.58 19.63 5.65
C GLU A 61 -5.12 19.37 6.06
N GLY A 62 -4.36 20.41 6.40
CA GLY A 62 -2.99 20.30 6.90
C GLY A 62 -1.98 19.91 5.83
N VAL A 63 -0.90 19.27 6.26
CA VAL A 63 0.25 18.94 5.39
C VAL A 63 -0.15 18.15 4.15
N ILE A 64 -1.03 17.16 4.32
CA ILE A 64 -1.48 16.32 3.20
C ILE A 64 -2.35 17.09 2.23
N GLY A 65 -3.24 17.96 2.73
CA GLY A 65 -4.06 18.82 1.87
C GLY A 65 -3.19 19.74 1.02
N ASP A 66 -2.20 20.40 1.63
CA ASP A 66 -1.27 21.29 0.95
C ASP A 66 -0.43 20.54 -0.12
N LEU A 67 0.03 19.34 0.21
CA LEU A 67 0.79 18.49 -0.72
C LEU A 67 -0.08 18.03 -1.90
N ILE A 68 -1.32 17.61 -1.66
CA ILE A 68 -2.26 17.23 -2.72
C ILE A 68 -2.55 18.40 -3.65
N GLU A 69 -2.80 19.57 -3.10
CA GLU A 69 -3.03 20.79 -3.90
C GLU A 69 -1.80 21.14 -4.74
N ARG A 70 -0.61 21.09 -4.16
CA ARG A 70 0.65 21.39 -4.85
C ARG A 70 0.94 20.41 -5.99
N ASP A 71 0.78 19.08 -5.74
CA ASP A 71 1.30 18.04 -6.62
C ASP A 71 0.29 17.53 -7.65
N PHE A 72 -1.00 17.63 -7.34
CA PHE A 72 -2.10 17.21 -8.22
C PHE A 72 -2.98 18.38 -8.70
N GLY A 73 -2.83 19.57 -8.10
CA GLY A 73 -3.59 20.77 -8.43
C GLY A 73 -4.97 20.85 -7.78
N SER A 74 -5.49 19.76 -7.24
CA SER A 74 -6.69 19.73 -6.40
C SER A 74 -6.90 18.35 -5.77
N PHE A 75 -7.68 18.30 -4.68
CA PHE A 75 -8.14 17.04 -4.10
C PHE A 75 -8.91 16.18 -5.11
N GLN A 76 -9.77 16.78 -5.92
CA GLN A 76 -10.54 16.05 -6.93
C GLN A 76 -9.65 15.44 -8.02
N ALA A 77 -8.56 16.10 -8.41
CA ALA A 77 -7.60 15.55 -9.36
C ALA A 77 -6.85 14.37 -8.78
N TRP A 78 -6.36 14.47 -7.54
CA TRP A 78 -5.74 13.35 -6.81
C TRP A 78 -6.70 12.16 -6.70
N ARG A 79 -7.94 12.39 -6.25
CA ARG A 79 -8.97 11.35 -6.11
C ARG A 79 -9.27 10.65 -7.43
N THR A 80 -9.37 11.41 -8.52
CA THR A 80 -9.60 10.87 -9.87
C THR A 80 -8.43 9.98 -10.31
N ASP A 81 -7.20 10.43 -10.09
CA ASP A 81 -6.00 9.69 -10.45
C ASP A 81 -5.83 8.43 -9.59
N LEU A 82 -6.02 8.51 -8.26
CA LEU A 82 -5.94 7.33 -7.39
C LEU A 82 -7.05 6.32 -7.71
N LYS A 83 -8.27 6.78 -8.02
CA LYS A 83 -9.35 5.90 -8.48
C LYS A 83 -8.98 5.17 -9.77
N ALA A 84 -8.46 5.88 -10.77
CA ALA A 84 -8.00 5.28 -12.02
C ALA A 84 -6.87 4.28 -11.79
N THR A 85 -5.91 4.61 -10.93
CA THR A 85 -4.83 3.73 -10.49
C THR A 85 -5.38 2.46 -9.83
N GLY A 86 -6.37 2.58 -8.94
CA GLY A 86 -7.05 1.45 -8.29
C GLY A 86 -7.86 0.59 -9.25
N MET A 87 -8.50 1.19 -10.25
CA MET A 87 -9.19 0.43 -11.31
C MET A 87 -8.21 -0.35 -12.20
N ALA A 88 -7.00 0.17 -12.41
CA ALA A 88 -5.95 -0.47 -13.21
C ALA A 88 -5.13 -1.52 -12.45
N GLY A 89 -5.09 -1.45 -11.12
CA GLY A 89 -4.28 -2.34 -10.27
C GLY A 89 -4.91 -3.73 -10.08
N ARG A 90 -4.06 -4.72 -9.78
CA ARG A 90 -4.49 -6.09 -9.42
C ARG A 90 -4.44 -6.34 -7.92
N GLY A 91 -3.64 -5.59 -7.18
CA GLY A 91 -3.44 -5.76 -5.75
C GLY A 91 -3.63 -4.47 -4.98
N TRP A 92 -2.83 -3.47 -5.27
CA TRP A 92 -2.78 -2.22 -4.53
C TRP A 92 -2.68 -1.00 -5.44
N ALA A 93 -3.27 0.11 -4.98
CA ALA A 93 -2.96 1.44 -5.47
C ALA A 93 -2.48 2.31 -4.30
N TRP A 94 -1.45 3.08 -4.52
CA TRP A 94 -0.75 3.83 -3.49
C TRP A 94 -0.70 5.31 -3.82
N THR A 95 -0.85 6.16 -2.80
CA THR A 95 -0.26 7.49 -2.80
C THR A 95 0.98 7.44 -1.91
N ALA A 96 2.12 7.84 -2.43
CA ALA A 96 3.37 7.90 -1.69
C ALA A 96 4.07 9.25 -1.87
N TYR A 97 4.94 9.57 -0.93
CA TYR A 97 5.85 10.70 -1.04
C TYR A 97 7.20 10.22 -1.55
N ASP A 98 7.63 10.73 -2.69
CA ASP A 98 8.94 10.49 -3.27
C ASP A 98 9.95 11.47 -2.67
N TRP A 99 10.97 10.95 -1.99
CA TRP A 99 12.00 11.78 -1.35
C TRP A 99 13.01 12.37 -2.32
N ASP A 100 13.18 11.76 -3.48
CA ASP A 100 14.10 12.27 -4.50
C ASP A 100 13.50 13.46 -5.26
N GLU A 101 12.20 13.38 -5.56
CA GLU A 101 11.46 14.43 -6.26
C GLU A 101 10.79 15.41 -5.30
N GLY A 102 10.68 15.08 -4.01
CA GLY A 102 10.03 15.90 -2.99
C GLY A 102 8.53 16.10 -3.22
N ARG A 103 7.83 15.09 -3.75
CA ARG A 103 6.42 15.20 -4.16
C ARG A 103 5.60 13.94 -3.91
N LEU A 104 4.28 14.11 -3.87
CA LEU A 104 3.33 13.01 -3.91
C LEU A 104 3.15 12.47 -5.33
N PHE A 105 2.92 11.17 -5.43
CA PHE A 105 2.52 10.50 -6.67
C PHE A 105 1.66 9.28 -6.38
N ASN A 106 0.84 8.86 -7.34
CA ASN A 106 0.07 7.63 -7.27
C ASN A 106 0.72 6.54 -8.14
N TYR A 107 0.71 5.29 -7.66
CA TYR A 107 1.26 4.16 -8.43
C TYR A 107 0.56 2.84 -8.09
N VAL A 108 0.73 1.85 -8.97
CA VAL A 108 0.19 0.49 -8.82
C VAL A 108 1.20 -0.42 -8.13
N GLY A 109 0.72 -1.25 -7.19
CA GLY A 109 1.43 -2.39 -6.63
C GLY A 109 0.63 -3.67 -6.85
N ASP A 110 1.01 -4.51 -7.81
CA ASP A 110 0.18 -5.64 -8.25
C ASP A 110 0.19 -6.86 -7.34
N ALA A 111 1.04 -6.91 -6.33
CA ALA A 111 1.04 -7.93 -5.29
C ALA A 111 1.57 -7.35 -3.97
N GLN A 112 1.64 -8.19 -2.93
CA GLN A 112 2.10 -7.74 -1.61
C GLN A 112 3.56 -7.24 -1.64
N ASN A 113 4.36 -7.69 -2.60
CA ASN A 113 5.79 -7.41 -2.70
C ASN A 113 6.23 -6.97 -4.12
N THR A 114 5.33 -6.57 -5.00
CA THR A 114 5.69 -6.11 -6.35
C THR A 114 5.62 -4.60 -6.46
N PHE A 115 6.57 -4.08 -7.24
CA PHE A 115 6.71 -2.65 -7.58
C PHE A 115 6.88 -1.72 -6.37
N PRO A 116 7.67 -2.09 -5.33
CA PRO A 116 8.04 -1.11 -4.33
C PRO A 116 8.89 -0.02 -4.99
N ILE A 117 8.63 1.23 -4.61
CA ILE A 117 9.44 2.37 -5.05
C ILE A 117 10.43 2.69 -3.94
N TRP A 118 11.72 2.59 -4.24
CA TRP A 118 12.78 2.94 -3.30
C TRP A 118 12.77 4.44 -3.00
N ASN A 119 13.10 4.79 -1.76
CA ASN A 119 13.11 6.16 -1.27
C ASN A 119 11.75 6.86 -1.39
N ALA A 120 10.66 6.08 -1.32
CA ALA A 120 9.31 6.60 -1.25
C ALA A 120 8.61 6.10 0.02
N THR A 121 7.79 6.96 0.64
CA THR A 121 7.02 6.62 1.83
C THR A 121 5.53 6.52 1.46
N PRO A 122 4.89 5.35 1.59
CA PRO A 122 3.46 5.21 1.35
C PRO A 122 2.66 5.96 2.43
N LEU A 123 1.64 6.70 2.00
CA LEU A 123 0.76 7.49 2.86
C LEU A 123 -0.71 7.09 2.72
N VAL A 124 -1.14 6.65 1.51
CA VAL A 124 -2.47 6.10 1.31
C VAL A 124 -2.34 4.75 0.61
N ALA A 125 -2.95 3.73 1.19
CA ALA A 125 -3.00 2.37 0.70
C ALA A 125 -4.43 2.01 0.31
N LEU A 126 -4.69 1.79 -0.97
CA LEU A 126 -5.97 1.30 -1.47
C LEU A 126 -5.81 -0.18 -1.87
N ASP A 127 -6.40 -1.07 -1.07
CA ASP A 127 -6.46 -2.50 -1.37
C ASP A 127 -7.48 -2.76 -2.47
N VAL A 128 -7.05 -3.28 -3.62
CA VAL A 128 -7.92 -3.61 -4.75
C VAL A 128 -7.94 -5.10 -5.08
N TYR A 129 -7.43 -5.93 -4.19
CA TYR A 129 -7.73 -7.37 -4.20
C TYR A 129 -9.22 -7.60 -3.96
N GLU A 130 -9.79 -8.61 -4.58
CA GLU A 130 -11.22 -8.94 -4.40
C GLU A 130 -11.59 -9.22 -2.94
N HIS A 131 -10.68 -9.77 -2.13
CA HIS A 131 -10.96 -10.02 -0.72
C HIS A 131 -11.29 -8.75 0.08
N ALA A 132 -10.85 -7.58 -0.38
CA ALA A 132 -11.13 -6.32 0.30
C ALA A 132 -12.58 -5.84 0.10
N TYR A 133 -13.26 -6.27 -0.96
CA TYR A 133 -14.54 -5.68 -1.32
C TYR A 133 -15.61 -6.67 -1.81
N PHE A 134 -15.26 -7.91 -2.15
CA PHE A 134 -16.18 -8.84 -2.83
C PHE A 134 -17.44 -9.14 -2.02
N LEU A 135 -17.35 -9.21 -0.68
CA LEU A 135 -18.51 -9.51 0.16
C LEU A 135 -19.59 -8.43 0.10
N ASP A 136 -19.19 -7.16 0.02
CA ASP A 136 -20.11 -6.02 0.04
C ASP A 136 -20.43 -5.47 -1.35
N TYR A 137 -19.46 -5.51 -2.26
CA TYR A 137 -19.55 -4.88 -3.58
C TYR A 137 -19.50 -5.86 -4.75
N GLN A 138 -19.21 -7.13 -4.51
CA GLN A 138 -19.07 -8.17 -5.54
C GLN A 138 -18.06 -7.75 -6.62
N THR A 139 -18.48 -7.56 -7.86
CA THR A 139 -17.62 -7.11 -8.97
C THR A 139 -17.56 -5.59 -9.15
N ASP A 140 -18.30 -4.83 -8.35
CA ASP A 140 -18.36 -3.37 -8.42
C ASP A 140 -17.22 -2.71 -7.63
N ARG A 141 -16.00 -2.86 -8.16
CA ARG A 141 -14.80 -2.22 -7.60
C ARG A 141 -14.92 -0.70 -7.55
N ALA A 142 -15.62 -0.10 -8.54
CA ALA A 142 -15.73 1.34 -8.61
C ALA A 142 -16.51 1.92 -7.40
N SER A 143 -17.59 1.28 -7.00
CA SER A 143 -18.36 1.68 -5.81
C SER A 143 -17.58 1.43 -4.51
N TYR A 144 -16.80 0.34 -4.44
CA TYR A 144 -15.90 0.11 -3.31
C TYR A 144 -14.86 1.24 -3.17
N ILE A 145 -14.21 1.66 -4.26
CA ILE A 145 -13.22 2.74 -4.21
C ILE A 145 -13.87 4.06 -3.75
N GLU A 146 -15.10 4.34 -4.15
CA GLU A 146 -15.82 5.52 -3.63
C GLU A 146 -16.08 5.40 -2.11
N ALA A 147 -16.46 4.21 -1.63
CA ALA A 147 -16.63 3.97 -0.21
C ALA A 147 -15.30 4.09 0.56
N PHE A 148 -14.19 3.63 -0.02
CA PHE A 148 -12.86 3.79 0.55
C PHE A 148 -12.55 5.28 0.79
N PHE A 149 -12.74 6.15 -0.18
CA PHE A 149 -12.51 7.59 -0.02
C PHE A 149 -13.35 8.22 1.09
N ASN A 150 -14.57 7.72 1.28
CA ASN A 150 -15.48 8.22 2.31
C ASN A 150 -15.13 7.72 3.72
N ASN A 151 -14.18 6.78 3.84
CA ASN A 151 -13.73 6.20 5.10
C ASN A 151 -12.27 6.52 5.44
N LEU A 152 -11.57 7.31 4.63
CA LEU A 152 -10.22 7.72 4.95
C LEU A 152 -10.19 8.58 6.21
N ASP A 153 -9.22 8.31 7.06
CA ASP A 153 -8.88 9.11 8.23
C ASP A 153 -7.66 9.99 7.90
N TRP A 154 -7.94 11.23 7.54
CA TRP A 154 -6.90 12.18 7.15
C TRP A 154 -6.04 12.65 8.33
N ASP A 155 -6.54 12.56 9.57
CA ASP A 155 -5.75 12.89 10.75
C ASP A 155 -4.60 11.89 10.90
N VAL A 156 -4.86 10.60 10.69
CA VAL A 156 -3.82 9.56 10.70
C VAL A 156 -2.79 9.79 9.60
N VAL A 157 -3.22 10.12 8.38
CA VAL A 157 -2.31 10.38 7.26
C VAL A 157 -1.44 11.63 7.52
N ASN A 158 -2.02 12.68 8.11
CA ASN A 158 -1.29 13.88 8.53
C ASN A 158 -0.28 13.58 9.65
N ASP A 159 -0.65 12.77 10.63
CA ASP A 159 0.25 12.35 11.72
C ASP A 159 1.46 11.61 11.17
N TRP A 160 1.28 10.71 10.20
CA TRP A 160 2.39 10.04 9.51
C TRP A 160 3.26 11.02 8.75
N ALA A 161 2.67 11.96 8.00
CA ALA A 161 3.45 12.98 7.29
C ALA A 161 4.30 13.82 8.25
N GLN A 162 3.77 14.19 9.41
CA GLN A 162 4.51 14.88 10.45
C GLN A 162 5.63 14.02 11.05
N GLN A 163 5.32 12.76 11.39
CA GLN A 163 6.28 11.80 11.93
C GLN A 163 7.46 11.58 10.99
N TYR A 164 7.20 11.49 9.69
CA TYR A 164 8.23 11.36 8.65
C TYR A 164 8.87 12.70 8.27
N GLN A 165 8.42 13.82 8.86
CA GLN A 165 8.92 15.17 8.57
C GLN A 165 8.69 15.60 7.10
N ILE A 166 7.67 15.07 6.47
CA ILE A 166 7.23 15.50 5.13
C ILE A 166 6.66 16.92 5.24
N ARG A 167 7.02 17.78 4.31
CA ARG A 167 6.62 19.19 4.27
C ARG A 167 6.17 19.57 2.88
N PRO A 168 5.18 20.49 2.76
CA PRO A 168 4.76 21.07 1.49
C PRO A 168 5.86 21.81 0.75
#